data_6eb7cf94831b61e20639c8a3a2ab9c1e
#
_entry.id   6eb7cf94831b61e20639c8a3a2ab9c1e
#
_cell.length_a   1.000
_cell.length_b   1.000
_cell.length_c   1.000
_cell.angle_alpha   90.00
_cell.angle_beta   90.00
_cell.angle_gamma   90.00
#
_symmetry.space_group_name_H-M   'P 1'
#
loop_
_entity.id
_entity.type
_entity.pdbx_description
1 polymer ?
#
loop_
_entity_poly.entity_id
_entity_poly.type
_entity_poly.pdbx_seq_one_letter_code
_entity_poly.pdbx_strand_id
1 'polypeptide(L)'
;MRVRSGDDPAVDDPENSTFSNRVGRDPSHRLRPAATPRARVRSGPMRITTVGCGYLGAVYAASMASIGHEVLGLDVDQKKIDDLNKGIAPFHEPGFEKVLTEALASGRLRFSTDYADAADYQVHVICVGTPQQINGSGADLTYVHAAVDALIPHLDKCPDGRSLLVGRSTVPVGTAQILAQKLKDAGTDTLLAWNPEFLREGFAVKDTLYPDRIVYGLPDGEAEAAEAKALLDEVYKPMLKADTPLVTGNYPTAELVKVSANSFLATKISFINAVAEVCEATGGDVSVIAEAIGLDDRIGPKFLRAGVGFGGGCLPKDIRAFMARAGELGAGEALSFLREVDMVNNRRRDHVVNLSREMLGGSFTGKRIAVLGAAFKPDSDDTRQSPALYVASKLSGRGADVTVTDPAANERVRTERPNLKVAEDAFEAAKDAELVLLLTEWDEFKELDPVALKEVVAEARFIDGRNVLNPAAWREAGWDYRSMGRP
;
A
#
# COMPACT_ATOMS: atom_id res chain seq x y z
N MET A 1 -13.28 60.44 11.47
CA MET A 1 -12.53 61.40 10.63
C MET A 1 -12.62 60.88 9.19
N ARG A 2 -13.39 61.57 8.35
CA ARG A 2 -13.59 61.29 6.92
C ARG A 2 -12.41 61.85 6.11
N VAL A 3 -12.04 61.16 4.98
CA VAL A 3 -11.59 61.77 3.69
C VAL A 3 -11.46 60.60 2.71
N ARG A 4 -12.37 60.39 1.70
CA ARG A 4 -12.42 60.76 0.28
C ARG A 4 -11.20 60.27 -0.54
N SER A 5 -11.40 59.31 -1.48
CA SER A 5 -11.80 59.36 -2.92
C SER A 5 -10.70 59.91 -3.85
N GLY A 6 -10.40 59.19 -4.91
CA GLY A 6 -9.64 59.68 -6.10
C GLY A 6 -9.26 58.49 -7.03
N ASP A 7 -10.04 58.33 -8.05
CA ASP A 7 -9.85 58.32 -9.50
C ASP A 7 -9.01 57.21 -10.17
N ASP A 8 -9.72 56.51 -11.04
CA ASP A 8 -9.26 55.78 -12.21
C ASP A 8 -8.63 56.70 -13.28
N PRO A 9 -7.74 56.25 -14.11
CA PRO A 9 -8.07 56.40 -15.52
C PRO A 9 -7.87 55.13 -16.38
N ALA A 10 -8.85 54.94 -17.26
CA ALA A 10 -8.84 54.08 -18.42
C ALA A 10 -7.76 54.49 -19.46
N VAL A 11 -7.18 53.51 -20.18
CA VAL A 11 -6.46 53.73 -21.43
C VAL A 11 -6.84 52.64 -22.45
N ASP A 12 -7.48 53.12 -23.43
CA ASP A 12 -7.65 52.82 -24.86
C ASP A 12 -7.09 51.51 -25.45
N ASP A 13 -8.03 50.90 -26.22
CA ASP A 13 -7.87 49.94 -27.31
C ASP A 13 -7.56 50.67 -28.61
N PRO A 14 -6.68 50.21 -29.51
CA PRO A 14 -6.84 50.49 -30.93
C PRO A 14 -6.87 49.28 -31.83
N GLU A 15 -8.00 49.13 -32.47
CA GLU A 15 -8.25 48.95 -33.91
C GLU A 15 -7.44 47.92 -34.73
N ASN A 16 -8.13 46.90 -35.12
CA ASN A 16 -8.53 46.43 -36.46
C ASN A 16 -7.68 46.92 -37.67
N SER A 17 -6.89 46.04 -38.27
CA SER A 17 -6.51 46.18 -39.68
C SER A 17 -6.58 44.85 -40.43
N THR A 18 -7.58 44.79 -41.28
CA THR A 18 -7.80 43.80 -42.35
C THR A 18 -6.69 43.89 -43.40
N PHE A 19 -6.03 42.77 -43.72
CA PHE A 19 -5.36 42.59 -45.00
C PHE A 19 -5.89 41.33 -45.69
N SER A 20 -6.66 41.60 -46.77
CA SER A 20 -7.10 40.64 -47.79
C SER A 20 -5.93 40.38 -48.73
N ASN A 21 -5.54 39.11 -48.89
CA ASN A 21 -4.84 38.67 -50.09
C ASN A 21 -5.41 37.32 -50.57
N ARG A 22 -6.16 37.43 -51.68
CA ARG A 22 -6.59 36.28 -52.50
C ARG A 22 -5.37 35.77 -53.29
N VAL A 23 -5.02 34.49 -53.08
CA VAL A 23 -4.24 33.72 -54.05
C VAL A 23 -4.97 32.39 -54.27
N GLY A 24 -5.07 32.03 -55.55
CA GLY A 24 -5.96 31.05 -56.17
C GLY A 24 -5.86 29.64 -55.60
N ARG A 25 -6.97 28.98 -55.56
CA ARG A 25 -7.11 27.54 -55.28
C ARG A 25 -6.94 26.75 -56.58
N ASP A 26 -5.95 25.87 -56.61
CA ASP A 26 -5.88 24.71 -57.50
C ASP A 26 -6.61 23.53 -56.84
N PRO A 27 -7.64 22.91 -57.42
CA PRO A 27 -8.39 21.83 -56.82
C PRO A 27 -8.01 20.47 -57.39
N SER A 28 -6.79 20.01 -57.15
CA SER A 28 -6.45 18.61 -57.48
C SER A 28 -5.26 18.10 -56.69
N HIS A 29 -5.50 17.67 -55.43
CA HIS A 29 -4.87 16.56 -54.74
C HIS A 29 -5.44 16.47 -53.33
N ARG A 30 -6.66 15.93 -53.24
CA ARG A 30 -7.11 15.38 -51.95
C ARG A 30 -6.39 14.04 -51.73
N LEU A 31 -5.28 14.08 -51.03
CA LEU A 31 -4.77 12.90 -50.34
C LEU A 31 -5.82 12.48 -49.31
N ARG A 32 -6.52 11.37 -49.58
CA ARG A 32 -7.30 10.68 -48.57
C ARG A 32 -6.35 10.34 -47.44
N PRO A 33 -6.65 10.71 -46.16
CA PRO A 33 -5.89 10.17 -45.04
C PRO A 33 -6.08 8.64 -45.09
N ALA A 34 -4.96 7.91 -45.10
CA ALA A 34 -4.97 6.46 -44.93
C ALA A 34 -5.73 6.19 -43.61
N ALA A 35 -6.84 5.47 -43.71
CA ALA A 35 -7.56 5.00 -42.54
C ALA A 35 -6.63 4.05 -41.82
N THR A 36 -6.04 4.51 -40.74
CA THR A 36 -5.37 3.65 -39.76
C THR A 36 -6.38 2.56 -39.35
N PRO A 37 -6.02 1.28 -39.43
CA PRO A 37 -6.93 0.24 -38.97
C PRO A 37 -7.22 0.54 -37.49
N ARG A 38 -8.46 0.88 -37.14
CA ARG A 38 -8.91 0.92 -35.75
C ARG A 38 -8.73 -0.48 -35.21
N ALA A 39 -7.75 -0.66 -34.32
CA ALA A 39 -7.62 -1.88 -33.56
C ALA A 39 -9.00 -2.20 -32.96
N ARG A 40 -9.53 -3.38 -33.26
CA ARG A 40 -10.79 -3.84 -32.67
C ARG A 40 -10.50 -4.24 -31.25
N VAL A 41 -10.68 -3.31 -30.29
CA VAL A 41 -10.74 -3.69 -28.88
C VAL A 41 -11.93 -4.62 -28.70
N ARG A 42 -11.69 -5.84 -28.29
CA ARG A 42 -12.73 -6.85 -28.02
C ARG A 42 -13.65 -6.33 -26.91
N SER A 43 -14.93 -6.15 -27.20
CA SER A 43 -15.92 -5.84 -26.17
C SER A 43 -16.34 -7.14 -25.47
N GLY A 44 -16.05 -7.28 -24.18
CA GLY A 44 -16.41 -8.47 -23.39
C GLY A 44 -15.30 -8.92 -22.44
N PRO A 45 -15.36 -10.18 -21.94
CA PRO A 45 -14.33 -10.73 -21.07
C PRO A 45 -12.94 -10.62 -21.70
N MET A 46 -12.01 -10.00 -20.96
CA MET A 46 -10.61 -9.88 -21.38
C MET A 46 -9.82 -11.10 -20.92
N ARG A 47 -8.75 -11.43 -21.65
CA ARG A 47 -7.77 -12.43 -21.24
C ARG A 47 -6.59 -11.69 -20.59
N ILE A 48 -6.40 -11.94 -19.27
CA ILE A 48 -5.47 -11.19 -18.43
C ILE A 48 -4.47 -12.15 -17.80
N THR A 49 -3.17 -11.89 -17.91
CA THR A 49 -2.18 -12.52 -17.06
C THR A 49 -1.83 -11.60 -15.89
N THR A 50 -1.64 -12.18 -14.70
CA THR A 50 -1.11 -11.50 -13.51
C THR A 50 0.22 -12.13 -13.16
N VAL A 51 1.31 -11.38 -13.27
CA VAL A 51 2.68 -11.85 -13.02
C VAL A 51 3.12 -11.46 -11.62
N GLY A 52 3.46 -12.47 -10.82
CA GLY A 52 3.71 -12.35 -9.39
C GLY A 52 2.43 -12.58 -8.59
N CYS A 53 2.24 -13.83 -8.11
CA CYS A 53 1.07 -14.25 -7.32
C CYS A 53 1.35 -14.16 -5.81
N GLY A 54 2.00 -13.07 -5.37
CA GLY A 54 2.00 -12.65 -3.98
C GLY A 54 0.66 -12.05 -3.56
N TYR A 55 0.64 -11.36 -2.42
CA TYR A 55 -0.59 -10.77 -1.88
C TYR A 55 -1.37 -9.96 -2.92
N LEU A 56 -0.73 -8.97 -3.53
CA LEU A 56 -1.35 -8.11 -4.53
C LEU A 56 -1.85 -8.89 -5.75
N GLY A 57 -0.98 -9.72 -6.34
CA GLY A 57 -1.29 -10.36 -7.62
C GLY A 57 -2.32 -11.47 -7.51
N ALA A 58 -2.31 -12.28 -6.44
CA ALA A 58 -3.30 -13.34 -6.25
C ALA A 58 -4.69 -12.76 -6.00
N VAL A 59 -4.80 -11.71 -5.16
CA VAL A 59 -6.08 -11.02 -4.93
C VAL A 59 -6.59 -10.37 -6.21
N TYR A 60 -5.72 -9.70 -6.97
CA TYR A 60 -6.10 -9.10 -8.24
C TYR A 60 -6.59 -10.15 -9.25
N ALA A 61 -5.86 -11.26 -9.40
CA ALA A 61 -6.23 -12.34 -10.33
C ALA A 61 -7.60 -12.92 -10.02
N ALA A 62 -7.85 -13.28 -8.75
CA ALA A 62 -9.13 -13.84 -8.33
C ALA A 62 -10.28 -12.82 -8.48
N SER A 63 -10.03 -11.55 -8.12
CA SER A 63 -11.02 -10.48 -8.24
C SER A 63 -11.38 -10.20 -9.72
N MET A 64 -10.40 -10.17 -10.63
CA MET A 64 -10.67 -9.96 -12.06
C MET A 64 -11.45 -11.15 -12.67
N ALA A 65 -11.12 -12.39 -12.27
CA ALA A 65 -11.86 -13.57 -12.68
C ALA A 65 -13.30 -13.56 -12.14
N SER A 66 -13.54 -13.06 -10.92
CA SER A 66 -14.88 -12.99 -10.31
C SER A 66 -15.82 -12.04 -11.08
N ILE A 67 -15.29 -10.99 -11.70
CA ILE A 67 -16.07 -10.06 -12.53
C ILE A 67 -16.18 -10.49 -14.01
N GLY A 68 -15.68 -11.68 -14.35
CA GLY A 68 -15.94 -12.34 -15.63
C GLY A 68 -14.78 -12.40 -16.61
N HIS A 69 -13.59 -11.91 -16.28
CA HIS A 69 -12.39 -12.04 -17.12
C HIS A 69 -11.82 -13.46 -17.08
N GLU A 70 -11.09 -13.87 -18.11
CA GLU A 70 -10.27 -15.08 -18.13
C GLU A 70 -8.87 -14.70 -17.60
N VAL A 71 -8.46 -15.28 -16.47
CA VAL A 71 -7.25 -14.86 -15.78
C VAL A 71 -6.25 -16.00 -15.60
N LEU A 72 -5.00 -15.74 -15.91
CA LEU A 72 -3.86 -16.59 -15.65
C LEU A 72 -2.94 -15.90 -14.62
N GLY A 73 -2.78 -16.52 -13.45
CA GLY A 73 -1.74 -16.10 -12.50
C GLY A 73 -0.41 -16.79 -12.82
N LEU A 74 0.66 -16.03 -12.93
CA LEU A 74 2.03 -16.53 -13.16
C LEU A 74 2.92 -16.21 -11.97
N ASP A 75 3.62 -17.21 -11.45
CA ASP A 75 4.65 -17.03 -10.41
C ASP A 75 5.75 -18.09 -10.60
N VAL A 76 6.96 -17.79 -10.18
CA VAL A 76 8.10 -18.72 -10.27
C VAL A 76 8.09 -19.79 -9.16
N ASP A 77 7.30 -19.59 -8.10
CA ASP A 77 7.20 -20.49 -6.94
C ASP A 77 6.16 -21.58 -7.19
N GLN A 78 6.63 -22.80 -7.51
CA GLN A 78 5.77 -23.94 -7.79
C GLN A 78 4.86 -24.30 -6.61
N LYS A 79 5.37 -24.26 -5.37
CA LYS A 79 4.56 -24.57 -4.19
C LYS A 79 3.39 -23.60 -4.05
N LYS A 80 3.64 -22.31 -4.23
CA LYS A 80 2.60 -21.26 -4.19
C LYS A 80 1.55 -21.49 -5.27
N ILE A 81 1.98 -21.83 -6.49
CA ILE A 81 1.08 -22.12 -7.61
C ILE A 81 0.22 -23.35 -7.33
N ASP A 82 0.83 -24.42 -6.78
CA ASP A 82 0.11 -25.64 -6.40
C ASP A 82 -0.94 -25.37 -5.32
N ASP A 83 -0.60 -24.56 -4.31
CA ASP A 83 -1.51 -24.21 -3.23
C ASP A 83 -2.65 -23.31 -3.75
N LEU A 84 -2.35 -22.30 -4.54
CA LEU A 84 -3.37 -21.41 -5.16
C LEU A 84 -4.34 -22.19 -6.07
N ASN A 85 -3.86 -23.15 -6.87
CA ASN A 85 -4.72 -23.99 -7.71
C ASN A 85 -5.63 -24.93 -6.89
N LYS A 86 -5.30 -25.20 -5.62
CA LYS A 86 -6.15 -25.92 -4.67
C LYS A 86 -7.13 -25.02 -3.92
N GLY A 87 -7.07 -23.69 -4.15
CA GLY A 87 -7.86 -22.71 -3.41
C GLY A 87 -7.28 -22.34 -2.03
N ILE A 88 -6.01 -22.67 -1.78
CA ILE A 88 -5.31 -22.37 -0.54
C ILE A 88 -4.58 -21.02 -0.69
N ALA A 89 -4.94 -20.05 0.14
CA ALA A 89 -4.30 -18.73 0.14
C ALA A 89 -2.94 -18.80 0.85
N PRO A 90 -1.86 -18.22 0.27
CA PRO A 90 -0.54 -18.21 0.91
C PRO A 90 -0.37 -17.07 1.95
N PHE A 91 -1.44 -16.36 2.29
CA PHE A 91 -1.50 -15.23 3.24
C PHE A 91 -2.92 -15.10 3.80
N HIS A 92 -3.03 -14.40 4.93
CA HIS A 92 -4.35 -14.09 5.50
C HIS A 92 -4.94 -12.83 4.87
N GLU A 93 -6.13 -12.96 4.28
CA GLU A 93 -6.95 -11.84 3.78
C GLU A 93 -8.44 -12.20 3.92
N PRO A 94 -9.23 -11.44 4.69
CA PRO A 94 -10.64 -11.72 4.88
C PRO A 94 -11.43 -11.84 3.57
N GLY A 95 -12.11 -12.95 3.40
CA GLY A 95 -12.96 -13.23 2.22
C GLY A 95 -12.21 -13.64 0.95
N PHE A 96 -10.88 -13.64 0.93
CA PHE A 96 -10.10 -13.98 -0.27
C PHE A 96 -10.26 -15.45 -0.67
N GLU A 97 -10.20 -16.39 0.27
CA GLU A 97 -10.35 -17.83 -0.03
C GLU A 97 -11.67 -18.15 -0.75
N LYS A 98 -12.75 -17.47 -0.36
CA LYS A 98 -14.05 -17.61 -1.02
C LYS A 98 -13.98 -17.15 -2.48
N VAL A 99 -13.43 -15.97 -2.73
CA VAL A 99 -13.31 -15.41 -4.09
C VAL A 99 -12.38 -16.26 -4.94
N LEU A 100 -11.27 -16.76 -4.37
CA LEU A 100 -10.32 -17.65 -5.03
C LEU A 100 -10.99 -18.96 -5.47
N THR A 101 -11.67 -19.64 -4.54
CA THR A 101 -12.33 -20.93 -4.82
C THR A 101 -13.47 -20.81 -5.84
N GLU A 102 -14.29 -19.75 -5.74
CA GLU A 102 -15.36 -19.47 -6.71
C GLU A 102 -14.79 -19.14 -8.10
N ALA A 103 -13.70 -18.38 -8.17
CA ALA A 103 -13.03 -18.06 -9.44
C ALA A 103 -12.44 -19.31 -10.11
N LEU A 104 -11.76 -20.17 -9.34
CA LEU A 104 -11.24 -21.47 -9.83
C LEU A 104 -12.38 -22.37 -10.33
N ALA A 105 -13.44 -22.54 -9.53
CA ALA A 105 -14.59 -23.37 -9.87
C ALA A 105 -15.32 -22.89 -11.14
N SER A 106 -15.27 -21.58 -11.43
CA SER A 106 -15.85 -21.02 -12.65
C SER A 106 -15.07 -21.35 -13.93
N GLY A 107 -13.85 -21.90 -13.80
CA GLY A 107 -12.92 -22.16 -14.90
C GLY A 107 -12.27 -20.91 -15.51
N ARG A 108 -12.54 -19.72 -14.95
CA ARG A 108 -11.97 -18.45 -15.43
C ARG A 108 -10.63 -18.08 -14.80
N LEU A 109 -10.20 -18.79 -13.75
CA LEU A 109 -8.92 -18.59 -13.09
C LEU A 109 -8.10 -19.87 -13.12
N ARG A 110 -6.83 -19.76 -13.45
CA ARG A 110 -5.82 -20.81 -13.28
C ARG A 110 -4.48 -20.18 -12.93
N PHE A 111 -3.58 -20.95 -12.36
CA PHE A 111 -2.22 -20.50 -12.04
C PHE A 111 -1.20 -21.44 -12.68
N SER A 112 -0.05 -20.88 -13.11
CA SER A 112 1.02 -21.63 -13.78
C SER A 112 2.39 -21.04 -13.43
N THR A 113 3.43 -21.84 -13.58
CA THR A 113 4.84 -21.38 -13.56
C THR A 113 5.40 -21.21 -14.97
N ASP A 114 4.68 -21.66 -16.01
CA ASP A 114 5.13 -21.56 -17.40
C ASP A 114 4.65 -20.26 -18.04
N TYR A 115 5.60 -19.40 -18.38
CA TYR A 115 5.33 -18.12 -19.04
C TYR A 115 4.83 -18.29 -20.49
N ALA A 116 5.05 -19.47 -21.11
CA ALA A 116 4.50 -19.75 -22.44
C ALA A 116 2.96 -19.74 -22.44
N ASP A 117 2.34 -20.05 -21.31
CA ASP A 117 0.89 -19.99 -21.14
C ASP A 117 0.32 -18.57 -21.32
N ALA A 118 1.14 -17.52 -21.23
CA ALA A 118 0.73 -16.14 -21.45
C ALA A 118 0.47 -15.76 -22.92
N ALA A 119 0.93 -16.59 -23.88
CA ALA A 119 0.94 -16.25 -25.30
C ALA A 119 -0.44 -15.89 -25.87
N ASP A 120 -1.50 -16.49 -25.35
CA ASP A 120 -2.87 -16.24 -25.79
C ASP A 120 -3.57 -15.08 -25.07
N TYR A 121 -2.89 -14.43 -24.11
CA TYR A 121 -3.45 -13.37 -23.30
C TYR A 121 -3.09 -12.00 -23.85
N GLN A 122 -4.01 -11.03 -23.75
CA GLN A 122 -3.85 -9.70 -24.32
C GLN A 122 -3.30 -8.69 -23.31
N VAL A 123 -3.69 -8.80 -22.04
CA VAL A 123 -3.29 -7.86 -20.99
C VAL A 123 -2.41 -8.57 -19.97
N HIS A 124 -1.22 -8.04 -19.72
CA HIS A 124 -0.22 -8.63 -18.83
C HIS A 124 0.08 -7.69 -17.67
N VAL A 125 -0.36 -8.03 -16.46
CA VAL A 125 -0.29 -7.16 -15.29
C VAL A 125 0.88 -7.59 -14.39
N ILE A 126 1.85 -6.70 -14.20
CA ILE A 126 3.02 -6.92 -13.35
C ILE A 126 2.69 -6.58 -11.90
N CYS A 127 2.64 -7.59 -11.04
CA CYS A 127 2.32 -7.50 -9.60
C CYS A 127 3.45 -7.99 -8.70
N VAL A 128 4.67 -8.06 -9.20
CA VAL A 128 5.83 -8.55 -8.43
C VAL A 128 6.25 -7.56 -7.34
N GLY A 129 6.85 -8.08 -6.27
CA GLY A 129 7.35 -7.27 -5.17
C GLY A 129 8.52 -6.37 -5.58
N THR A 130 8.63 -5.21 -4.93
CA THR A 130 9.75 -4.27 -5.06
C THR A 130 10.32 -4.02 -3.66
N PRO A 131 11.10 -4.96 -3.10
CA PRO A 131 11.68 -4.80 -1.78
C PRO A 131 12.68 -3.65 -1.73
N GLN A 132 13.01 -3.20 -0.52
CA GLN A 132 14.12 -2.27 -0.35
C GLN A 132 15.45 -2.95 -0.70
N GLN A 133 16.36 -2.24 -1.35
CA GLN A 133 17.73 -2.72 -1.62
C GLN A 133 18.44 -3.09 -0.31
N ILE A 134 19.19 -4.19 -0.33
CA ILE A 134 19.91 -4.71 0.86
C ILE A 134 20.89 -3.66 1.42
N ASN A 135 21.59 -2.95 0.57
CA ASN A 135 22.63 -1.97 0.94
C ASN A 135 22.22 -0.52 0.62
N GLY A 136 20.91 -0.21 0.59
CA GLY A 136 20.43 1.12 0.22
C GLY A 136 18.99 1.37 0.66
N SER A 137 18.55 2.61 0.41
CA SER A 137 17.16 3.02 0.66
C SER A 137 16.28 2.91 -0.60
N GLY A 138 16.88 2.67 -1.77
CA GLY A 138 16.15 2.51 -3.03
C GLY A 138 15.33 1.24 -3.11
N ALA A 139 14.43 1.16 -4.10
CA ALA A 139 13.71 -0.06 -4.41
C ALA A 139 14.58 -1.00 -5.26
N ASP A 140 14.49 -2.29 -5.01
CA ASP A 140 15.08 -3.33 -5.86
C ASP A 140 14.08 -3.71 -6.96
N LEU A 141 14.44 -3.43 -8.22
CA LEU A 141 13.64 -3.69 -9.41
C LEU A 141 13.96 -5.01 -10.10
N THR A 142 14.85 -5.83 -9.52
CA THR A 142 15.29 -7.10 -10.12
C THR A 142 14.10 -7.98 -10.54
N TYR A 143 13.09 -8.10 -9.66
CA TYR A 143 11.91 -8.92 -9.96
C TYR A 143 11.03 -8.32 -11.07
N VAL A 144 10.93 -6.98 -11.15
CA VAL A 144 10.18 -6.29 -12.20
C VAL A 144 10.84 -6.54 -13.56
N HIS A 145 12.16 -6.36 -13.65
CA HIS A 145 12.90 -6.62 -14.88
C HIS A 145 12.85 -8.09 -15.31
N ALA A 146 13.03 -9.02 -14.37
CA ALA A 146 12.98 -10.46 -14.64
C ALA A 146 11.58 -10.89 -15.13
N ALA A 147 10.50 -10.36 -14.55
CA ALA A 147 9.14 -10.66 -14.98
C ALA A 147 8.87 -10.18 -16.41
N VAL A 148 9.32 -8.97 -16.75
CA VAL A 148 9.17 -8.41 -18.10
C VAL A 148 10.05 -9.20 -19.11
N ASP A 149 11.28 -9.54 -18.75
CA ASP A 149 12.18 -10.36 -19.60
C ASP A 149 11.58 -11.73 -19.90
N ALA A 150 10.98 -12.36 -18.90
CA ALA A 150 10.30 -13.66 -19.06
C ALA A 150 9.05 -13.58 -19.93
N LEU A 151 8.34 -12.44 -19.94
CA LEU A 151 7.15 -12.24 -20.77
C LEU A 151 7.48 -11.93 -22.23
N ILE A 152 8.54 -11.16 -22.51
CA ILE A 152 8.87 -10.65 -23.86
C ILE A 152 8.76 -11.73 -24.96
N PRO A 153 9.26 -12.98 -24.80
CA PRO A 153 9.16 -14.01 -25.84
C PRO A 153 7.72 -14.46 -26.14
N HIS A 154 6.77 -14.12 -25.28
CA HIS A 154 5.37 -14.57 -25.35
C HIS A 154 4.39 -13.44 -25.68
N LEU A 155 4.86 -12.19 -25.75
CA LEU A 155 4.06 -11.03 -26.16
C LEU A 155 3.73 -11.06 -27.66
N ASP A 156 2.74 -10.27 -28.08
CA ASP A 156 2.29 -10.10 -29.47
C ASP A 156 1.83 -11.39 -30.17
N LYS A 157 1.51 -12.44 -29.41
CA LYS A 157 0.98 -13.71 -29.92
C LYS A 157 -0.52 -13.83 -29.79
N CYS A 158 -1.13 -12.94 -29.03
CA CYS A 158 -2.58 -12.94 -28.81
C CYS A 158 -3.35 -12.66 -30.10
N PRO A 159 -4.32 -13.52 -30.48
CA PRO A 159 -5.10 -13.32 -31.69
C PRO A 159 -6.12 -12.16 -31.57
N ASP A 160 -6.37 -11.67 -30.36
CA ASP A 160 -7.35 -10.60 -30.10
C ASP A 160 -6.81 -9.19 -30.42
N GLY A 161 -5.55 -9.06 -30.75
CA GLY A 161 -4.93 -7.80 -31.14
C GLY A 161 -3.62 -7.52 -30.41
N ARG A 162 -3.24 -6.26 -30.37
CA ARG A 162 -1.99 -5.78 -29.76
C ARG A 162 -1.98 -6.05 -28.26
N SER A 163 -0.84 -6.52 -27.74
CA SER A 163 -0.67 -6.79 -26.30
C SER A 163 -0.52 -5.49 -25.50
N LEU A 164 -0.98 -5.51 -24.24
CA LEU A 164 -0.79 -4.43 -23.28
C LEU A 164 -0.06 -4.97 -22.04
N LEU A 165 1.13 -4.44 -21.76
CA LEU A 165 1.82 -4.63 -20.50
C LEU A 165 1.37 -3.56 -19.51
N VAL A 166 0.93 -3.95 -18.32
CA VAL A 166 0.45 -3.03 -17.28
C VAL A 166 1.34 -3.14 -16.04
N GLY A 167 2.06 -2.09 -15.71
CA GLY A 167 2.79 -2.00 -14.43
C GLY A 167 1.82 -1.66 -13.30
N ARG A 168 1.78 -2.51 -12.26
CA ARG A 168 0.95 -2.30 -11.08
C ARG A 168 1.76 -2.20 -9.79
N SER A 169 2.97 -2.74 -9.77
CA SER A 169 3.91 -2.66 -8.66
C SER A 169 4.26 -1.20 -8.32
N THR A 170 4.54 -0.93 -7.04
CA THR A 170 5.06 0.38 -6.61
C THR A 170 6.54 0.48 -6.99
N VAL A 171 6.89 1.41 -7.85
CA VAL A 171 8.23 1.58 -8.39
C VAL A 171 8.74 3.02 -8.28
N PRO A 172 10.05 3.26 -8.33
CA PRO A 172 10.61 4.60 -8.48
C PRO A 172 10.18 5.24 -9.80
N VAL A 173 9.93 6.55 -9.77
CA VAL A 173 9.56 7.32 -10.98
C VAL A 173 10.63 7.18 -12.07
N GLY A 174 10.17 6.94 -13.31
CA GLY A 174 11.00 6.68 -14.49
C GLY A 174 11.13 5.20 -14.83
N THR A 175 10.63 4.29 -14.01
CA THR A 175 10.68 2.84 -14.30
C THR A 175 9.84 2.49 -15.52
N ALA A 176 8.66 3.05 -15.67
CA ALA A 176 7.78 2.79 -16.82
C ALA A 176 8.44 3.18 -18.16
N GLN A 177 9.14 4.33 -18.20
CA GLN A 177 9.90 4.73 -19.42
C GLN A 177 11.00 3.72 -19.77
N ILE A 178 11.73 3.23 -18.75
CA ILE A 178 12.78 2.21 -18.96
C ILE A 178 12.17 0.92 -19.51
N LEU A 179 11.03 0.48 -18.98
CA LEU A 179 10.36 -0.72 -19.48
C LEU A 179 9.77 -0.53 -20.88
N ALA A 180 9.21 0.65 -21.19
CA ALA A 180 8.73 0.98 -22.54
C ALA A 180 9.87 0.94 -23.56
N GLN A 181 11.04 1.48 -23.20
CA GLN A 181 12.23 1.39 -24.06
C GLN A 181 12.69 -0.07 -24.22
N LYS A 182 12.68 -0.85 -23.15
CA LYS A 182 13.03 -2.29 -23.18
C LYS A 182 12.15 -3.10 -24.14
N LEU A 183 10.82 -2.87 -24.10
CA LEU A 183 9.89 -3.51 -25.03
C LEU A 183 10.20 -3.14 -26.48
N LYS A 184 10.45 -1.85 -26.74
CA LYS A 184 10.84 -1.36 -28.06
C LYS A 184 12.16 -1.96 -28.57
N ASP A 185 13.19 -2.06 -27.70
CA ASP A 185 14.49 -2.65 -28.02
C ASP A 185 14.38 -4.16 -28.31
N ALA A 186 13.41 -4.84 -27.66
CA ALA A 186 13.08 -6.22 -27.94
C ALA A 186 12.29 -6.43 -29.24
N GLY A 187 11.88 -5.34 -29.92
CA GLY A 187 11.14 -5.40 -31.17
C GLY A 187 9.67 -5.82 -31.05
N THR A 188 9.09 -5.71 -29.84
CA THR A 188 7.66 -6.01 -29.63
C THR A 188 6.80 -4.81 -30.03
N ASP A 189 5.56 -5.08 -30.46
CA ASP A 189 4.52 -4.06 -30.70
C ASP A 189 3.61 -3.85 -29.47
N THR A 190 4.03 -4.38 -28.32
CA THR A 190 3.30 -4.33 -27.06
C THR A 190 3.22 -2.90 -26.51
N LEU A 191 2.01 -2.46 -26.17
CA LEU A 191 1.79 -1.21 -25.43
C LEU A 191 2.21 -1.34 -23.97
N LEU A 192 2.59 -0.23 -23.37
CA LEU A 192 2.78 -0.15 -21.91
C LEU A 192 1.76 0.83 -21.31
N ALA A 193 1.21 0.51 -20.15
CA ALA A 193 0.50 1.44 -19.27
C ALA A 193 0.95 1.25 -17.82
N TRP A 194 0.78 2.28 -16.99
CA TRP A 194 1.02 2.18 -15.54
C TRP A 194 -0.29 2.36 -14.79
N ASN A 195 -0.68 1.36 -14.01
CA ASN A 195 -1.89 1.38 -13.21
C ASN A 195 -1.57 1.04 -11.75
N PRO A 196 -1.13 2.03 -10.95
CA PRO A 196 -0.79 1.80 -9.55
C PRO A 196 -2.00 1.31 -8.76
N GLU A 197 -1.75 0.49 -7.75
CA GLU A 197 -2.76 0.01 -6.82
C GLU A 197 -2.83 0.90 -5.57
N PHE A 198 -3.96 0.86 -4.88
CA PHE A 198 -4.19 1.57 -3.62
C PHE A 198 -4.85 0.66 -2.58
N LEU A 199 -4.56 -0.63 -2.65
CA LEU A 199 -5.14 -1.65 -1.80
C LEU A 199 -4.67 -1.50 -0.35
N ARG A 200 -5.56 -1.86 0.56
CA ARG A 200 -5.26 -2.03 1.98
C ARG A 200 -5.30 -3.51 2.32
N GLU A 201 -4.23 -4.07 2.88
CA GLU A 201 -4.25 -5.42 3.43
C GLU A 201 -5.41 -5.55 4.43
N GLY A 202 -6.11 -6.70 4.47
CA GLY A 202 -7.36 -6.88 5.21
C GLY A 202 -8.62 -6.37 4.49
N PHE A 203 -8.47 -5.60 3.40
CA PHE A 203 -9.56 -5.07 2.57
C PHE A 203 -9.28 -5.20 1.08
N ALA A 204 -8.28 -5.98 0.69
CA ALA A 204 -7.75 -5.97 -0.68
C ALA A 204 -8.74 -6.46 -1.73
N VAL A 205 -9.57 -7.45 -1.42
CA VAL A 205 -10.66 -7.90 -2.30
C VAL A 205 -11.65 -6.76 -2.54
N LYS A 206 -12.11 -6.10 -1.46
CA LYS A 206 -13.03 -4.97 -1.55
C LYS A 206 -12.44 -3.79 -2.32
N ASP A 207 -11.19 -3.42 -2.00
CA ASP A 207 -10.51 -2.30 -2.64
C ASP A 207 -10.18 -2.58 -4.11
N THR A 208 -10.06 -3.86 -4.52
CA THR A 208 -9.90 -4.24 -5.93
C THR A 208 -11.22 -4.12 -6.70
N LEU A 209 -12.32 -4.59 -6.11
CA LEU A 209 -13.63 -4.60 -6.78
C LEU A 209 -14.35 -3.25 -6.71
N TYR A 210 -14.10 -2.45 -5.67
CA TYR A 210 -14.72 -1.16 -5.41
C TYR A 210 -13.66 -0.11 -5.04
N PRO A 211 -12.74 0.22 -5.98
CA PRO A 211 -11.66 1.15 -5.69
C PRO A 211 -12.19 2.58 -5.55
N ASP A 212 -11.61 3.36 -4.62
CA ASP A 212 -11.93 4.79 -4.47
C ASP A 212 -11.60 5.60 -5.73
N ARG A 213 -10.66 5.15 -6.54
CA ARG A 213 -10.22 5.72 -7.82
C ARG A 213 -9.39 4.73 -8.62
N ILE A 214 -9.35 4.96 -9.92
CA ILE A 214 -8.47 4.26 -10.86
C ILE A 214 -7.51 5.29 -11.47
N VAL A 215 -6.24 4.96 -11.63
CA VAL A 215 -5.22 5.84 -12.22
C VAL A 215 -4.57 5.13 -13.40
N TYR A 216 -4.51 5.81 -14.56
CA TYR A 216 -3.77 5.32 -15.72
C TYR A 216 -2.61 6.26 -16.04
N GLY A 217 -1.40 5.72 -16.07
CA GLY A 217 -0.23 6.30 -16.72
C GLY A 217 -0.15 5.77 -18.15
N LEU A 218 -0.27 6.65 -19.12
CA LEU A 218 -0.37 6.31 -20.54
C LEU A 218 0.90 6.73 -21.28
N PRO A 219 1.21 6.12 -22.43
CA PRO A 219 2.30 6.57 -23.30
C PRO A 219 2.06 7.99 -23.84
N ASP A 220 3.14 8.66 -24.27
CA ASP A 220 3.07 10.04 -24.78
C ASP A 220 2.43 10.12 -26.20
N GLY A 221 2.46 9.04 -26.97
CA GLY A 221 1.83 8.98 -28.30
C GLY A 221 0.30 8.95 -28.19
N GLU A 222 -0.40 9.89 -28.87
CA GLU A 222 -1.86 10.01 -28.78
C GLU A 222 -2.60 8.73 -29.19
N ALA A 223 -2.14 8.07 -30.25
CA ALA A 223 -2.75 6.83 -30.74
C ALA A 223 -2.53 5.66 -29.77
N GLU A 224 -1.30 5.48 -29.30
CA GLU A 224 -0.93 4.45 -28.33
C GLU A 224 -1.63 4.68 -26.98
N ALA A 225 -1.73 5.93 -26.53
CA ALA A 225 -2.44 6.29 -25.30
C ALA A 225 -3.94 5.96 -25.41
N ALA A 226 -4.56 6.28 -26.53
CA ALA A 226 -5.97 5.97 -26.76
C ALA A 226 -6.23 4.46 -26.81
N GLU A 227 -5.35 3.68 -27.44
CA GLU A 227 -5.47 2.22 -27.51
C GLU A 227 -5.23 1.56 -26.14
N ALA A 228 -4.16 1.94 -25.42
CA ALA A 228 -3.87 1.44 -24.08
C ALA A 228 -5.01 1.76 -23.10
N LYS A 229 -5.55 3.00 -23.17
CA LYS A 229 -6.71 3.39 -22.37
C LYS A 229 -7.94 2.55 -22.68
N ALA A 230 -8.22 2.29 -23.96
CA ALA A 230 -9.39 1.50 -24.35
C ALA A 230 -9.31 0.06 -23.84
N LEU A 231 -8.12 -0.56 -23.84
CA LEU A 231 -7.89 -1.89 -23.25
C LEU A 231 -8.11 -1.88 -21.74
N LEU A 232 -7.58 -0.88 -21.03
CA LEU A 232 -7.78 -0.74 -19.58
C LEU A 232 -9.24 -0.43 -19.24
N ASP A 233 -9.95 0.35 -20.04
CA ASP A 233 -11.38 0.64 -19.86
C ASP A 233 -12.23 -0.65 -19.95
N GLU A 234 -11.87 -1.61 -20.80
CA GLU A 234 -12.55 -2.92 -20.84
C GLU A 234 -12.20 -3.78 -19.63
N VAL A 235 -10.96 -3.75 -19.12
CA VAL A 235 -10.56 -4.44 -17.87
C VAL A 235 -11.35 -3.91 -16.68
N TYR A 236 -11.46 -2.58 -16.56
CA TYR A 236 -12.11 -1.94 -15.41
C TYR A 236 -13.57 -1.52 -15.68
N LYS A 237 -14.17 -2.03 -16.74
CA LYS A 237 -15.53 -1.65 -17.18
C LYS A 237 -16.60 -1.72 -16.11
N PRO A 238 -16.67 -2.75 -15.23
CA PRO A 238 -17.66 -2.76 -14.15
C PRO A 238 -17.48 -1.61 -13.16
N MET A 239 -16.23 -1.28 -12.78
CA MET A 239 -15.89 -0.21 -11.86
C MET A 239 -16.21 1.17 -12.49
N LEU A 240 -15.85 1.37 -13.74
CA LEU A 240 -16.13 2.61 -14.48
C LEU A 240 -17.63 2.83 -14.67
N LYS A 241 -18.41 1.76 -14.88
CA LYS A 241 -19.88 1.82 -14.92
C LYS A 241 -20.53 2.12 -13.57
N ALA A 242 -19.82 1.85 -12.48
CA ALA A 242 -20.22 2.19 -11.12
C ALA A 242 -19.71 3.57 -10.70
N ASP A 243 -19.37 4.43 -11.66
CA ASP A 243 -18.92 5.82 -11.48
C ASP A 243 -17.63 5.96 -10.65
N THR A 244 -16.77 4.91 -10.63
CA THR A 244 -15.44 5.04 -10.01
C THR A 244 -14.62 6.12 -10.72
N PRO A 245 -14.10 7.12 -9.99
CA PRO A 245 -13.29 8.19 -10.58
C PRO A 245 -12.07 7.65 -11.32
N LEU A 246 -11.88 8.07 -12.58
CA LEU A 246 -10.72 7.75 -13.39
C LEU A 246 -9.83 9.00 -13.54
N VAL A 247 -8.57 8.85 -13.19
CA VAL A 247 -7.53 9.86 -13.40
C VAL A 247 -6.54 9.35 -14.44
N THR A 248 -6.27 10.13 -15.47
CA THR A 248 -5.30 9.79 -16.51
C THR A 248 -4.14 10.77 -16.50
N GLY A 249 -2.93 10.28 -16.75
CA GLY A 249 -1.72 11.07 -16.88
C GLY A 249 -0.67 10.30 -17.66
N ASN A 250 0.55 10.82 -17.72
CA ASN A 250 1.71 10.11 -18.25
C ASN A 250 2.31 9.13 -17.21
N TYR A 251 3.30 8.35 -17.60
CA TYR A 251 3.95 7.36 -16.74
C TYR A 251 4.48 7.98 -15.43
N PRO A 252 5.31 9.06 -15.46
CA PRO A 252 5.82 9.65 -14.22
C PRO A 252 4.73 10.09 -13.27
N THR A 253 3.63 10.65 -13.78
CA THR A 253 2.49 11.08 -12.96
C THR A 253 1.88 9.89 -12.22
N ALA A 254 1.60 8.79 -12.92
CA ALA A 254 0.99 7.61 -12.31
C ALA A 254 1.91 6.94 -11.26
N GLU A 255 3.22 6.86 -11.53
CA GLU A 255 4.22 6.36 -10.58
C GLU A 255 4.28 7.24 -9.32
N LEU A 256 4.29 8.57 -9.50
CA LEU A 256 4.36 9.54 -8.39
C LEU A 256 3.08 9.55 -7.55
N VAL A 257 1.89 9.38 -8.13
CA VAL A 257 0.62 9.36 -7.38
C VAL A 257 0.66 8.32 -6.26
N LYS A 258 1.19 7.12 -6.53
CA LYS A 258 1.26 6.04 -5.52
C LYS A 258 2.16 6.40 -4.35
N VAL A 259 3.40 6.77 -4.64
CA VAL A 259 4.38 7.07 -3.57
C VAL A 259 4.03 8.36 -2.84
N SER A 260 3.41 9.34 -3.50
CA SER A 260 2.91 10.56 -2.87
C SER A 260 1.78 10.27 -1.87
N ALA A 261 0.82 9.41 -2.27
CA ALA A 261 -0.26 8.99 -1.37
C ALA A 261 0.29 8.29 -0.12
N ASN A 262 1.19 7.32 -0.29
CA ASN A 262 1.79 6.61 0.84
C ASN A 262 2.63 7.54 1.74
N SER A 263 3.39 8.46 1.15
CA SER A 263 4.17 9.44 1.90
C SER A 263 3.29 10.40 2.71
N PHE A 264 2.17 10.84 2.14
CA PHE A 264 1.23 11.72 2.85
C PHE A 264 0.56 10.98 4.01
N LEU A 265 0.14 9.72 3.82
CA LEU A 265 -0.43 8.90 4.88
C LEU A 265 0.57 8.67 6.03
N ALA A 266 1.83 8.35 5.70
CA ALA A 266 2.90 8.22 6.69
C ALA A 266 3.14 9.53 7.46
N THR A 267 3.09 10.67 6.75
CA THR A 267 3.22 12.01 7.36
C THR A 267 2.10 12.29 8.35
N LYS A 268 0.84 11.96 8.04
CA LYS A 268 -0.28 12.13 8.97
C LYS A 268 -0.07 11.34 10.27
N ILE A 269 0.37 10.08 10.17
CA ILE A 269 0.63 9.24 11.36
C ILE A 269 1.81 9.80 12.17
N SER A 270 2.92 10.17 11.52
CA SER A 270 4.06 10.73 12.24
C SER A 270 3.76 12.12 12.82
N PHE A 271 2.94 12.94 12.14
CA PHE A 271 2.49 14.22 12.69
C PHE A 271 1.73 14.03 14.00
N ILE A 272 0.70 13.17 14.03
CA ILE A 272 -0.07 12.97 15.27
C ILE A 272 0.77 12.28 16.35
N ASN A 273 1.75 11.46 15.98
CA ASN A 273 2.71 10.87 16.91
C ASN A 273 3.66 11.93 17.51
N ALA A 274 4.10 12.92 16.74
CA ALA A 274 4.86 14.05 17.26
C ALA A 274 4.02 14.93 18.22
N VAL A 275 2.73 15.12 17.91
CA VAL A 275 1.79 15.80 18.82
C VAL A 275 1.63 15.01 20.13
N ALA A 276 1.59 13.65 20.05
CA ALA A 276 1.55 12.81 21.26
C ALA A 276 2.76 13.01 22.16
N GLU A 277 3.98 13.20 21.62
CA GLU A 277 5.18 13.53 22.41
C GLU A 277 5.01 14.86 23.17
N VAL A 278 4.38 15.86 22.55
CA VAL A 278 4.05 17.13 23.20
C VAL A 278 2.98 16.95 24.30
N CYS A 279 1.96 16.12 24.03
CA CYS A 279 0.95 15.79 25.05
C CYS A 279 1.56 15.11 26.28
N GLU A 280 2.49 14.18 26.10
CA GLU A 280 3.23 13.52 27.19
C GLU A 280 3.98 14.53 28.08
N ALA A 281 4.50 15.61 27.50
CA ALA A 281 5.22 16.66 28.22
C ALA A 281 4.30 17.69 28.90
N THR A 282 3.07 17.86 28.42
CA THR A 282 2.16 18.95 28.85
C THR A 282 0.91 18.46 29.57
N GLY A 283 0.66 17.13 29.59
CA GLY A 283 -0.58 16.56 30.15
C GLY A 283 -1.81 16.68 29.23
N GLY A 284 -1.59 16.96 27.92
CA GLY A 284 -2.65 16.95 26.91
C GLY A 284 -3.10 15.54 26.54
N ASP A 285 -4.29 15.41 25.92
CA ASP A 285 -4.78 14.13 25.35
C ASP A 285 -4.76 14.21 23.82
N VAL A 286 -3.87 13.41 23.22
CA VAL A 286 -3.71 13.36 21.76
C VAL A 286 -4.96 12.82 21.05
N SER A 287 -5.77 11.99 21.72
CA SER A 287 -7.02 11.45 21.13
C SER A 287 -8.05 12.55 20.93
N VAL A 288 -8.19 13.44 21.93
CA VAL A 288 -9.06 14.61 21.83
C VAL A 288 -8.56 15.60 20.78
N ILE A 289 -7.25 15.80 20.70
CA ILE A 289 -6.65 16.65 19.65
C ILE A 289 -6.92 16.05 18.27
N ALA A 290 -6.69 14.75 18.09
CA ALA A 290 -6.92 14.06 16.81
C ALA A 290 -8.39 14.13 16.39
N GLU A 291 -9.33 13.98 17.32
CA GLU A 291 -10.76 14.17 17.08
C GLU A 291 -11.05 15.60 16.63
N ALA A 292 -10.61 16.60 17.41
CA ALA A 292 -10.89 18.01 17.13
C ALA A 292 -10.36 18.48 15.77
N ILE A 293 -9.09 18.17 15.45
CA ILE A 293 -8.52 18.56 14.14
C ILE A 293 -9.09 17.71 13.00
N GLY A 294 -9.51 16.48 13.28
CA GLY A 294 -10.11 15.58 12.29
C GLY A 294 -11.49 16.00 11.83
N LEU A 295 -12.20 16.86 12.59
CA LEU A 295 -13.48 17.46 12.19
C LEU A 295 -13.33 18.52 11.10
N ASP A 296 -12.13 19.04 10.87
CA ASP A 296 -11.85 19.93 9.74
C ASP A 296 -11.75 19.09 8.46
N ASP A 297 -12.67 19.31 7.49
CA ASP A 297 -12.71 18.58 6.21
C ASP A 297 -11.39 18.65 5.42
N ARG A 298 -10.61 19.71 5.60
CA ARG A 298 -9.28 19.87 4.97
C ARG A 298 -8.24 18.89 5.52
N ILE A 299 -8.45 18.40 6.74
CA ILE A 299 -7.57 17.46 7.44
C ILE A 299 -8.16 16.04 7.40
N GLY A 300 -9.40 15.89 7.84
CA GLY A 300 -10.13 14.63 7.94
C GLY A 300 -9.60 13.69 9.03
N PRO A 301 -10.44 12.81 9.62
CA PRO A 301 -10.08 12.02 10.80
C PRO A 301 -9.20 10.79 10.51
N LYS A 302 -9.12 10.35 9.24
CA LYS A 302 -8.39 9.12 8.87
C LYS A 302 -6.88 9.33 8.99
N PHE A 303 -6.16 8.32 9.49
CA PHE A 303 -4.71 8.30 9.71
C PHE A 303 -4.20 9.31 10.77
N LEU A 304 -5.06 9.76 11.69
CA LEU A 304 -4.71 10.61 12.83
C LEU A 304 -4.75 9.85 14.17
N ARG A 305 -4.36 8.59 14.18
CA ARG A 305 -4.28 7.81 15.41
C ARG A 305 -2.83 7.69 15.87
N ALA A 306 -2.51 8.28 17.03
CA ALA A 306 -1.20 8.14 17.66
C ALA A 306 -1.01 6.75 18.28
N GLY A 307 0.24 6.29 18.36
CA GLY A 307 0.59 4.98 18.94
C GLY A 307 2.04 4.64 18.71
N VAL A 308 2.35 3.34 18.69
CA VAL A 308 3.71 2.78 18.52
C VAL A 308 4.31 2.98 17.11
N GLY A 309 3.58 3.63 16.21
CA GLY A 309 4.00 3.90 14.83
C GLY A 309 3.44 2.90 13.81
N PHE A 310 3.77 3.16 12.55
CA PHE A 310 3.37 2.33 11.42
C PHE A 310 4.46 1.33 11.01
N GLY A 311 4.04 0.24 10.38
CA GLY A 311 4.87 -0.83 9.84
C GLY A 311 4.36 -1.30 8.48
N GLY A 312 4.55 -2.58 8.22
CA GLY A 312 4.14 -3.24 6.99
C GLY A 312 5.13 -3.09 5.84
N GLY A 313 4.84 -3.81 4.77
CA GLY A 313 5.68 -3.86 3.57
C GLY A 313 5.59 -2.64 2.65
N CYS A 314 4.77 -1.61 2.99
CA CYS A 314 4.51 -0.48 2.10
C CYS A 314 5.07 0.85 2.62
N LEU A 315 4.46 1.44 3.67
CA LEU A 315 4.78 2.81 4.07
C LEU A 315 6.28 3.03 4.36
N PRO A 316 6.98 2.20 5.18
CA PRO A 316 8.38 2.47 5.49
C PRO A 316 9.30 2.41 4.28
N LYS A 317 9.11 1.41 3.39
CA LYS A 317 9.96 1.27 2.22
C LYS A 317 9.69 2.35 1.17
N ASP A 318 8.41 2.74 0.97
CA ASP A 318 8.02 3.67 -0.09
C ASP A 318 8.52 5.08 0.19
N ILE A 319 8.44 5.56 1.45
CA ILE A 319 9.01 6.87 1.81
C ILE A 319 10.54 6.89 1.64
N ARG A 320 11.24 5.82 2.00
CA ARG A 320 12.69 5.71 1.82
C ARG A 320 13.08 5.64 0.36
N ALA A 321 12.39 4.82 -0.45
CA ALA A 321 12.61 4.72 -1.88
C ALA A 321 12.30 6.04 -2.60
N PHE A 322 11.27 6.77 -2.16
CA PHE A 322 10.92 8.07 -2.74
C PHE A 322 12.00 9.13 -2.45
N MET A 323 12.50 9.20 -1.20
CA MET A 323 13.63 10.09 -0.86
C MET A 323 14.88 9.73 -1.66
N ALA A 324 15.22 8.45 -1.76
CA ALA A 324 16.38 7.99 -2.52
C ALA A 324 16.27 8.41 -3.99
N ARG A 325 15.12 8.13 -4.63
CA ARG A 325 14.88 8.50 -6.03
C ARG A 325 14.88 9.99 -6.27
N ALA A 326 14.29 10.79 -5.37
CA ALA A 326 14.35 12.24 -5.45
C ALA A 326 15.80 12.76 -5.40
N GLY A 327 16.64 12.17 -4.55
CA GLY A 327 18.07 12.49 -4.49
C GLY A 327 18.80 12.19 -5.80
N GLU A 328 18.55 11.02 -6.41
CA GLU A 328 19.11 10.63 -7.72
C GLU A 328 18.72 11.61 -8.84
N LEU A 329 17.51 12.18 -8.75
CA LEU A 329 16.98 13.15 -9.71
C LEU A 329 17.37 14.60 -9.39
N GLY A 330 18.16 14.86 -8.35
CA GLY A 330 18.55 16.22 -7.93
C GLY A 330 17.47 16.98 -7.17
N ALA A 331 16.38 16.32 -6.74
CA ALA A 331 15.24 16.90 -6.01
C ALA A 331 15.20 16.49 -4.53
N GLY A 332 16.32 16.04 -3.94
CA GLY A 332 16.38 15.50 -2.57
C GLY A 332 15.93 16.47 -1.48
N GLU A 333 16.20 17.77 -1.65
CA GLU A 333 15.76 18.81 -0.70
C GLU A 333 14.24 18.89 -0.58
N ALA A 334 13.50 18.70 -1.67
CA ALA A 334 12.04 18.81 -1.70
C ALA A 334 11.35 17.79 -0.79
N LEU A 335 11.98 16.63 -0.56
CA LEU A 335 11.44 15.53 0.26
C LEU A 335 12.20 15.34 1.58
N SER A 336 13.05 16.28 1.97
CA SER A 336 13.85 16.18 3.21
C SER A 336 12.99 15.98 4.47
N PHE A 337 11.78 16.52 4.51
CA PHE A 337 10.84 16.37 5.62
C PHE A 337 10.43 14.89 5.86
N LEU A 338 10.45 14.04 4.84
CA LEU A 338 10.13 12.61 4.98
C LEU A 338 11.15 11.85 5.84
N ARG A 339 12.38 12.38 5.96
CA ARG A 339 13.38 11.86 6.90
C ARG A 339 12.90 12.02 8.34
N GLU A 340 12.32 13.18 8.67
CA GLU A 340 11.75 13.42 9.99
C GLU A 340 10.52 12.56 10.25
N VAL A 341 9.70 12.33 9.21
CA VAL A 341 8.56 11.39 9.29
C VAL A 341 9.01 9.98 9.68
N ASP A 342 10.06 9.44 9.03
CA ASP A 342 10.62 8.12 9.36
C ASP A 342 11.28 8.12 10.76
N MET A 343 11.98 9.19 11.13
CA MET A 343 12.60 9.33 12.44
C MET A 343 11.57 9.37 13.58
N VAL A 344 10.50 10.16 13.45
CA VAL A 344 9.39 10.18 14.42
C VAL A 344 8.80 8.77 14.57
N ASN A 345 8.51 8.09 13.46
CA ASN A 345 7.96 6.73 13.48
C ASN A 345 8.86 5.75 14.26
N ASN A 346 10.17 5.81 14.05
CA ASN A 346 11.11 4.93 14.75
C ASN A 346 11.23 5.28 16.24
N ARG A 347 11.22 6.58 16.61
CA ARG A 347 11.26 7.03 18.01
C ARG A 347 10.09 6.50 18.83
N ARG A 348 8.88 6.40 18.24
CA ARG A 348 7.70 5.88 18.97
C ARG A 348 7.88 4.44 19.42
N ARG A 349 8.56 3.60 18.62
CA ARG A 349 8.89 2.23 19.00
C ARG A 349 9.87 2.20 20.17
N ASP A 350 10.92 3.01 20.12
CA ASP A 350 11.91 3.13 21.20
C ASP A 350 11.28 3.73 22.47
N HIS A 351 10.30 4.62 22.32
CA HIS A 351 9.55 5.19 23.44
C HIS A 351 8.81 4.10 24.22
N VAL A 352 8.12 3.15 23.56
CA VAL A 352 7.47 2.02 24.23
C VAL A 352 8.49 1.17 24.99
N VAL A 353 9.67 0.91 24.42
CA VAL A 353 10.75 0.18 25.10
C VAL A 353 11.22 0.94 26.35
N ASN A 354 11.37 2.26 26.28
CA ASN A 354 11.81 3.08 27.41
C ASN A 354 10.73 3.13 28.52
N LEU A 355 9.47 3.31 28.14
CA LEU A 355 8.33 3.30 29.07
C LEU A 355 8.22 1.93 29.78
N SER A 356 8.40 0.83 29.04
CA SER A 356 8.45 -0.52 29.61
C SER A 356 9.56 -0.65 30.65
N ARG A 357 10.76 -0.09 30.39
CA ARG A 357 11.87 -0.11 31.33
C ARG A 357 11.56 0.67 32.61
N GLU A 358 10.93 1.85 32.47
CA GLU A 358 10.50 2.68 33.60
C GLU A 358 9.52 1.93 34.49
N MET A 359 8.45 1.35 33.91
CA MET A 359 7.44 0.60 34.65
C MET A 359 7.98 -0.66 35.33
N LEU A 360 9.07 -1.24 34.82
CA LEU A 360 9.72 -2.42 35.36
C LEU A 360 10.87 -2.10 36.37
N GLY A 361 11.01 -0.84 36.77
CA GLY A 361 12.01 -0.42 37.75
C GLY A 361 13.44 -0.34 37.20
N GLY A 362 13.62 -0.12 35.90
CA GLY A 362 14.89 0.19 35.25
C GLY A 362 15.63 -0.97 34.59
N SER A 363 15.20 -2.24 34.80
CA SER A 363 15.83 -3.44 34.24
C SER A 363 14.83 -4.34 33.53
N PHE A 364 15.29 -5.05 32.49
CA PHE A 364 14.52 -6.07 31.78
C PHE A 364 14.96 -7.49 32.18
N THR A 365 16.10 -7.64 32.83
CA THR A 365 16.70 -8.96 33.10
C THR A 365 15.77 -9.84 33.94
N GLY A 366 15.36 -10.96 33.36
CA GLY A 366 14.45 -11.92 33.98
C GLY A 366 13.01 -11.48 34.14
N LYS A 367 12.64 -10.32 33.59
CA LYS A 367 11.26 -9.80 33.59
C LYS A 367 10.40 -10.53 32.56
N ARG A 368 9.21 -10.98 32.96
CA ARG A 368 8.23 -11.62 32.08
C ARG A 368 7.33 -10.56 31.51
N ILE A 369 7.28 -10.49 30.18
CA ILE A 369 6.53 -9.47 29.43
C ILE A 369 5.64 -10.16 28.40
N ALA A 370 4.35 -9.86 28.44
CA ALA A 370 3.40 -10.26 27.40
C ALA A 370 3.28 -9.17 26.33
N VAL A 371 3.27 -9.58 25.07
CA VAL A 371 3.06 -8.70 23.91
C VAL A 371 1.84 -9.19 23.14
N LEU A 372 0.79 -8.38 23.13
CA LEU A 372 -0.43 -8.64 22.40
C LEU A 372 -0.35 -7.96 21.02
N GLY A 373 -0.17 -8.79 20.00
CA GLY A 373 0.05 -8.39 18.60
C GLY A 373 1.47 -8.66 18.12
N ALA A 374 1.55 -9.14 16.88
CA ALA A 374 2.78 -9.38 16.12
C ALA A 374 2.69 -8.84 14.69
N ALA A 375 1.53 -8.98 14.04
CA ALA A 375 1.27 -8.35 12.77
C ALA A 375 1.39 -6.81 12.88
N PHE A 376 1.74 -6.14 11.79
CA PHE A 376 1.90 -4.68 11.81
C PHE A 376 0.57 -3.92 12.01
N LYS A 377 -0.55 -4.57 11.72
CA LYS A 377 -1.93 -4.10 11.93
C LYS A 377 -2.90 -5.30 12.04
N PRO A 378 -4.15 -5.11 12.52
CA PRO A 378 -5.17 -6.15 12.51
C PRO A 378 -5.57 -6.58 11.08
N ASP A 379 -6.27 -7.71 10.96
CA ASP A 379 -6.76 -8.31 9.72
C ASP A 379 -5.66 -8.65 8.69
N SER A 380 -4.44 -8.91 9.17
CA SER A 380 -3.27 -9.29 8.36
C SER A 380 -2.34 -10.19 9.17
N ASP A 381 -1.65 -11.10 8.50
CA ASP A 381 -0.56 -11.91 9.07
C ASP A 381 0.83 -11.33 8.75
N ASP A 382 0.90 -10.11 8.17
CA ASP A 382 2.15 -9.49 7.73
C ASP A 382 2.97 -8.95 8.92
N THR A 383 4.14 -9.56 9.13
CA THR A 383 5.10 -9.19 10.18
C THR A 383 6.19 -8.22 9.71
N ARG A 384 6.22 -7.89 8.43
CA ARG A 384 7.26 -7.00 7.86
C ARG A 384 7.25 -5.62 8.52
N GLN A 385 8.41 -5.19 9.00
CA GLN A 385 8.56 -3.89 9.69
C GLN A 385 7.57 -3.69 10.86
N SER A 386 7.04 -4.78 11.45
CA SER A 386 6.10 -4.70 12.56
C SER A 386 6.67 -3.93 13.75
N PRO A 387 5.99 -2.86 14.22
CA PRO A 387 6.36 -2.16 15.44
C PRO A 387 6.32 -3.07 16.68
N ALA A 388 5.35 -3.97 16.73
CA ALA A 388 5.20 -4.93 17.84
C ALA A 388 6.40 -5.87 17.93
N LEU A 389 6.79 -6.50 16.82
CA LEU A 389 7.97 -7.38 16.80
C LEU A 389 9.29 -6.63 16.98
N TYR A 390 9.38 -5.37 16.56
CA TYR A 390 10.52 -4.53 16.89
C TYR A 390 10.66 -4.37 18.39
N VAL A 391 9.58 -3.98 19.09
CA VAL A 391 9.57 -3.81 20.56
C VAL A 391 9.86 -5.14 21.24
N ALA A 392 9.15 -6.22 20.91
CA ALA A 392 9.35 -7.55 21.49
C ALA A 392 10.80 -8.03 21.37
N SER A 393 11.40 -7.90 20.18
CA SER A 393 12.81 -8.28 19.95
C SER A 393 13.79 -7.42 20.74
N LYS A 394 13.53 -6.12 20.90
CA LYS A 394 14.35 -5.22 21.71
C LYS A 394 14.30 -5.56 23.21
N LEU A 395 13.11 -5.91 23.72
CA LEU A 395 12.92 -6.31 25.11
C LEU A 395 13.63 -7.64 25.37
N SER A 396 13.42 -8.65 24.52
CA SER A 396 14.09 -9.96 24.61
C SER A 396 15.61 -9.83 24.52
N GLY A 397 16.12 -9.05 23.56
CA GLY A 397 17.56 -8.78 23.41
C GLY A 397 18.21 -8.03 24.58
N ARG A 398 17.38 -7.47 25.50
CA ARG A 398 17.83 -6.82 26.75
C ARG A 398 17.59 -7.69 27.98
N GLY A 399 17.26 -8.97 27.79
CA GLY A 399 17.16 -9.99 28.85
C GLY A 399 15.77 -10.19 29.43
N ALA A 400 14.71 -9.63 28.82
CA ALA A 400 13.34 -9.97 29.18
C ALA A 400 12.95 -11.37 28.65
N ASP A 401 12.10 -12.05 29.38
CA ASP A 401 11.39 -13.25 28.94
C ASP A 401 10.07 -12.79 28.29
N VAL A 402 10.05 -12.77 26.94
CA VAL A 402 8.95 -12.19 26.18
C VAL A 402 8.09 -13.29 25.57
N THR A 403 6.78 -13.24 25.85
CA THR A 403 5.76 -14.07 25.20
C THR A 403 4.87 -13.21 24.32
N VAL A 404 4.73 -13.59 23.05
CA VAL A 404 3.94 -12.88 22.05
C VAL A 404 2.70 -13.70 21.70
N THR A 405 1.60 -13.05 21.41
CA THR A 405 0.42 -13.67 20.79
C THR A 405 -0.16 -12.78 19.71
N ASP A 406 -0.68 -13.38 18.65
CA ASP A 406 -1.34 -12.69 17.55
C ASP A 406 -2.36 -13.62 16.88
N PRO A 407 -3.58 -13.17 16.57
CA PRO A 407 -4.61 -14.01 15.98
C PRO A 407 -4.25 -14.64 14.63
N ALA A 408 -3.36 -14.00 13.84
CA ALA A 408 -3.04 -14.45 12.49
C ALA A 408 -1.54 -14.72 12.27
N ALA A 409 -0.64 -14.15 13.07
CA ALA A 409 0.79 -14.15 12.79
C ALA A 409 1.61 -15.10 13.65
N ASN A 410 1.01 -15.90 14.56
CA ASN A 410 1.74 -16.77 15.49
C ASN A 410 2.72 -17.71 14.79
N GLU A 411 2.34 -18.39 13.71
CA GLU A 411 3.22 -19.30 12.96
C GLU A 411 4.40 -18.57 12.30
N ARG A 412 4.17 -17.36 11.80
CA ARG A 412 5.25 -16.51 11.27
C ARG A 412 6.24 -16.11 12.38
N VAL A 413 5.74 -15.74 13.56
CA VAL A 413 6.61 -15.41 14.70
C VAL A 413 7.46 -16.60 15.09
N ARG A 414 6.89 -17.81 15.19
CA ARG A 414 7.64 -19.05 15.50
C ARG A 414 8.78 -19.29 14.51
N THR A 415 8.53 -19.02 13.24
CA THR A 415 9.52 -19.23 12.17
C THR A 415 10.55 -18.10 12.11
N GLU A 416 10.12 -16.84 12.14
CA GLU A 416 10.99 -15.68 11.91
C GLU A 416 11.71 -15.18 13.17
N ARG A 417 11.18 -15.49 14.36
CA ARG A 417 11.66 -15.02 15.66
C ARG A 417 11.72 -16.16 16.70
N PRO A 418 12.52 -17.21 16.47
CA PRO A 418 12.57 -18.40 17.33
C PRO A 418 13.04 -18.12 18.78
N ASN A 419 13.57 -16.93 19.04
CA ASN A 419 13.94 -16.44 20.36
C ASN A 419 12.76 -15.83 21.16
N LEU A 420 11.60 -15.65 20.56
CA LEU A 420 10.39 -15.20 21.24
C LEU A 420 9.50 -16.43 21.54
N LYS A 421 8.90 -16.44 22.72
CA LYS A 421 7.85 -17.40 23.06
C LYS A 421 6.56 -16.97 22.38
N VAL A 422 5.76 -17.93 21.95
CA VAL A 422 4.46 -17.67 21.31
C VAL A 422 3.38 -18.42 22.06
N ALA A 423 2.37 -17.69 22.52
CA ALA A 423 1.16 -18.22 23.14
C ALA A 423 -0.01 -18.23 22.15
N GLU A 424 -1.03 -19.04 22.41
CA GLU A 424 -2.19 -19.14 21.52
C GLU A 424 -3.19 -18.00 21.75
N ASP A 425 -3.29 -17.47 22.97
CA ASP A 425 -4.20 -16.37 23.30
C ASP A 425 -3.59 -15.36 24.30
N ALA A 426 -4.33 -14.27 24.54
CA ALA A 426 -3.90 -13.16 25.38
C ALA A 426 -3.75 -13.56 26.87
N PHE A 427 -4.56 -14.48 27.38
CA PHE A 427 -4.50 -14.93 28.78
C PHE A 427 -3.30 -15.86 29.00
N GLU A 428 -3.03 -16.75 28.05
CA GLU A 428 -1.83 -17.58 28.07
C GLU A 428 -0.56 -16.72 27.99
N ALA A 429 -0.53 -15.73 27.08
CA ALA A 429 0.60 -14.81 26.95
C ALA A 429 0.83 -14.00 28.23
N ALA A 430 -0.25 -13.53 28.87
CA ALA A 430 -0.21 -12.69 30.05
C ALA A 430 0.06 -13.46 31.36
N LYS A 431 0.03 -14.81 31.33
CA LYS A 431 0.21 -15.62 32.53
C LYS A 431 1.53 -15.30 33.22
N ASP A 432 1.44 -14.92 34.48
CA ASP A 432 2.59 -14.52 35.33
C ASP A 432 3.40 -13.34 34.76
N ALA A 433 2.90 -12.57 33.81
CA ALA A 433 3.57 -11.40 33.26
C ALA A 433 3.67 -10.26 34.28
N GLU A 434 4.78 -9.54 34.29
CA GLU A 434 5.01 -8.34 35.12
C GLU A 434 4.66 -7.05 34.34
N LEU A 435 4.42 -7.18 33.03
CA LEU A 435 3.99 -6.11 32.13
C LEU A 435 3.27 -6.69 30.91
N VAL A 436 2.17 -6.10 30.53
CA VAL A 436 1.43 -6.44 29.30
C VAL A 436 1.49 -5.26 28.33
N LEU A 437 1.81 -5.52 27.06
CA LEU A 437 1.87 -4.51 25.98
C LEU A 437 0.84 -4.83 24.90
N LEU A 438 -0.08 -3.92 24.59
CA LEU A 438 -0.95 -4.02 23.42
C LEU A 438 -0.33 -3.24 22.27
N LEU A 439 0.17 -3.94 21.25
CA LEU A 439 0.93 -3.34 20.15
C LEU A 439 0.33 -3.53 18.75
N THR A 440 -0.71 -4.38 18.64
CA THR A 440 -1.56 -4.47 17.45
C THR A 440 -3.02 -4.51 17.89
N GLU A 441 -3.84 -3.62 17.33
CA GLU A 441 -5.19 -3.34 17.77
C GLU A 441 -6.25 -4.32 17.22
N TRP A 442 -6.05 -5.63 17.40
CA TRP A 442 -7.06 -6.64 17.08
C TRP A 442 -8.33 -6.45 17.90
N ASP A 443 -9.49 -6.79 17.34
CA ASP A 443 -10.77 -6.61 18.04
C ASP A 443 -10.82 -7.44 19.32
N GLU A 444 -10.30 -8.67 19.31
CA GLU A 444 -10.24 -9.51 20.51
C GLU A 444 -9.41 -8.89 21.65
N PHE A 445 -8.38 -8.09 21.34
CA PHE A 445 -7.59 -7.41 22.36
C PHE A 445 -8.29 -6.13 22.88
N LYS A 446 -9.15 -5.52 22.07
CA LYS A 446 -9.98 -4.39 22.51
C LYS A 446 -11.13 -4.82 23.43
N GLU A 447 -11.56 -6.07 23.31
CA GLU A 447 -12.63 -6.68 24.08
C GLU A 447 -12.16 -7.35 25.38
N LEU A 448 -10.86 -7.32 25.68
CA LEU A 448 -10.30 -7.90 26.90
C LEU A 448 -10.92 -7.28 28.15
N ASP A 449 -11.40 -8.14 29.07
CA ASP A 449 -11.85 -7.74 30.39
C ASP A 449 -10.64 -7.47 31.30
N PRO A 450 -10.40 -6.23 31.75
CA PRO A 450 -9.27 -5.89 32.59
C PRO A 450 -9.32 -6.59 33.96
N VAL A 451 -10.49 -6.93 34.48
CA VAL A 451 -10.62 -7.65 35.75
C VAL A 451 -10.17 -9.10 35.57
N ALA A 452 -10.66 -9.78 34.54
CA ALA A 452 -10.28 -11.16 34.28
C ALA A 452 -8.78 -11.30 33.92
N LEU A 453 -8.24 -10.39 33.09
CA LEU A 453 -6.82 -10.42 32.72
C LEU A 453 -5.92 -10.18 33.93
N LYS A 454 -6.35 -9.40 34.92
CA LYS A 454 -5.59 -9.13 36.14
C LYS A 454 -5.35 -10.37 36.98
N GLU A 455 -6.27 -11.34 36.96
CA GLU A 455 -6.15 -12.58 37.74
C GLU A 455 -5.00 -13.49 37.30
N VAL A 456 -4.48 -13.33 36.08
CA VAL A 456 -3.45 -14.20 35.52
C VAL A 456 -2.05 -13.57 35.51
N VAL A 457 -1.94 -12.24 35.70
CA VAL A 457 -0.65 -11.53 35.67
C VAL A 457 0.03 -11.53 37.05
N ALA A 458 1.36 -11.44 37.11
CA ALA A 458 2.08 -11.23 38.33
C ALA A 458 1.96 -9.79 38.86
N GLU A 459 1.91 -8.84 37.95
CA GLU A 459 1.82 -7.41 38.26
C GLU A 459 0.86 -6.74 37.27
N ALA A 460 -0.10 -5.96 37.77
CA ALA A 460 -1.09 -5.28 36.95
C ALA A 460 -0.52 -4.00 36.30
N ARG A 461 0.41 -4.17 35.35
CA ARG A 461 1.02 -3.10 34.55
C ARG A 461 0.67 -3.28 33.07
N PHE A 462 0.19 -2.22 32.44
CA PHE A 462 -0.28 -2.29 31.08
C PHE A 462 0.17 -1.06 30.26
N ILE A 463 0.67 -1.29 29.04
CA ILE A 463 0.92 -0.24 28.06
C ILE A 463 0.01 -0.47 26.84
N ASP A 464 -0.90 0.46 26.62
CA ASP A 464 -1.68 0.54 25.37
C ASP A 464 -0.92 1.35 24.32
N GLY A 465 -0.13 0.66 23.51
CA GLY A 465 0.66 1.26 22.43
C GLY A 465 -0.17 1.69 21.22
N ARG A 466 -1.49 1.46 21.23
CA ARG A 466 -2.40 1.79 20.12
C ARG A 466 -3.48 2.79 20.48
N ASN A 467 -3.61 3.16 21.76
CA ASN A 467 -4.62 4.10 22.25
C ASN A 467 -6.06 3.64 21.94
N VAL A 468 -6.36 2.35 22.08
CA VAL A 468 -7.66 1.77 21.70
C VAL A 468 -8.51 1.35 22.88
N LEU A 469 -7.93 1.29 24.08
CA LEU A 469 -8.65 0.92 25.29
C LEU A 469 -9.16 2.16 26.05
N ASN A 470 -10.11 1.93 26.97
CA ASN A 470 -10.60 2.96 27.87
C ASN A 470 -9.69 3.07 29.10
N PRO A 471 -8.87 4.14 29.27
CA PRO A 471 -7.93 4.26 30.38
C PRO A 471 -8.60 4.24 31.75
N ALA A 472 -9.81 4.86 31.86
CA ALA A 472 -10.53 4.93 33.12
C ALA A 472 -10.94 3.53 33.61
N ALA A 473 -11.51 2.70 32.73
CA ALA A 473 -11.92 1.34 33.08
C ALA A 473 -10.74 0.46 33.52
N TRP A 474 -9.60 0.57 32.85
CA TRP A 474 -8.39 -0.20 33.20
C TRP A 474 -7.80 0.26 34.55
N ARG A 475 -7.76 1.58 34.81
CA ARG A 475 -7.29 2.11 36.10
C ARG A 475 -8.26 1.77 37.25
N GLU A 476 -9.58 1.81 36.99
CA GLU A 476 -10.60 1.41 37.97
C GLU A 476 -10.46 -0.08 38.34
N ALA A 477 -10.11 -0.94 37.38
CA ALA A 477 -9.78 -2.34 37.63
C ALA A 477 -8.43 -2.52 38.37
N GLY A 478 -7.69 -1.43 38.63
CA GLY A 478 -6.46 -1.41 39.43
C GLY A 478 -5.19 -1.72 38.67
N TRP A 479 -5.13 -1.37 37.38
CA TRP A 479 -3.93 -1.43 36.57
C TRP A 479 -3.12 -0.12 36.64
N ASP A 480 -1.79 -0.23 36.74
CA ASP A 480 -0.91 0.87 36.32
C ASP A 480 -0.92 0.91 34.78
N TYR A 481 -1.89 1.70 34.27
CA TYR A 481 -2.15 1.79 32.85
C TYR A 481 -1.50 3.03 32.24
N ARG A 482 -0.73 2.82 31.19
CA ARG A 482 -0.08 3.88 30.40
C ARG A 482 -0.50 3.78 28.94
N SER A 483 -0.52 4.90 28.26
CA SER A 483 -0.84 5.01 26.84
C SER A 483 0.04 6.05 26.14
N MET A 484 -0.09 6.19 24.83
CA MET A 484 0.82 6.99 24.01
C MET A 484 0.24 8.41 23.82
N GLY A 485 0.72 9.39 24.63
CA GLY A 485 0.25 10.79 24.55
C GLY A 485 -1.15 11.01 25.12
N ARG A 486 -1.56 10.16 26.09
CA ARG A 486 -2.82 10.32 26.85
C ARG A 486 -2.49 10.26 28.34
N PRO A 487 -3.10 11.13 29.19
CA PRO A 487 -2.87 11.16 30.63
C PRO A 487 -3.32 9.91 31.35
#